data_67d3ba8a00faadfd07f365ef875bcd09
#
_entry.id   67d3ba8a00faadfd07f365ef875bcd09
#
_cell.length_a   1.000
_cell.length_b   1.000
_cell.length_c   1.000
_cell.angle_alpha   90.00
_cell.angle_beta   90.00
_cell.angle_gamma   90.00
#
_symmetry.space_group_name_H-M   'P 1'
#
loop_
_entity.id
_entity.type
_entity.pdbx_description
1 polymer ?
#
loop_
_entity_poly.entity_id
_entity_poly.type
_entity_poly.pdbx_seq_one_letter_code
_entity_poly.pdbx_strand_id
1 'polypeptide(L)'
;MKRVILTSLMVLALAVAGSADARGKRVTDADYPRQLTTASAVSVDWTDPNQFTDIRYSGNRWEAAQGNWVVDLATYLQKQAGKKLANGQQLHVTITDIRRAGMYEPGRGMNLDRVRIIKDIYPPRMTLNFSLTGADGQVISEGERKLVDSAFLMGSGLVSDTDPLRYEKRMLDDWINKELGQKGV
;
A
#
# COMPACT_ATOMS: atom_id res chain seq x y z
N MET A 1 -9.11 46.84 -56.20
CA MET A 1 -8.51 46.78 -54.86
C MET A 1 -9.54 46.26 -53.87
N LYS A 2 -9.47 44.96 -53.55
CA LYS A 2 -10.38 44.31 -52.55
C LYS A 2 -9.59 44.08 -51.27
N ARG A 3 -10.01 44.73 -50.17
CA ARG A 3 -9.43 44.56 -48.86
C ARG A 3 -10.13 43.37 -48.19
N VAL A 4 -9.34 42.32 -47.87
CA VAL A 4 -9.79 41.17 -47.05
C VAL A 4 -9.51 41.52 -45.60
N ILE A 5 -10.57 41.60 -44.80
CA ILE A 5 -10.51 41.77 -43.35
C ILE A 5 -10.45 40.38 -42.72
N LEU A 6 -9.31 40.05 -42.11
CA LEU A 6 -9.08 38.82 -41.37
C LEU A 6 -9.52 39.04 -39.93
N THR A 7 -10.67 38.50 -39.54
CA THR A 7 -11.13 38.51 -38.15
C THR A 7 -10.53 37.32 -37.40
N SER A 8 -9.59 37.65 -36.54
CA SER A 8 -8.95 36.66 -35.61
C SER A 8 -9.91 36.29 -34.49
N LEU A 9 -10.36 35.07 -34.43
CA LEU A 9 -11.21 34.52 -33.38
C LEU A 9 -10.29 34.06 -32.25
N MET A 10 -10.22 34.82 -31.15
CA MET A 10 -9.44 34.50 -29.95
C MET A 10 -10.28 33.55 -29.07
N VAL A 11 -9.94 32.23 -29.09
CA VAL A 11 -10.55 31.23 -28.22
C VAL A 11 -9.93 31.37 -26.83
N LEU A 12 -10.71 31.89 -25.89
CA LEU A 12 -10.35 31.97 -24.48
C LEU A 12 -10.58 30.61 -23.81
N ALA A 13 -9.50 29.82 -23.63
CA ALA A 13 -9.56 28.57 -22.88
C ALA A 13 -9.68 28.91 -21.38
N LEU A 14 -10.87 28.71 -20.79
CA LEU A 14 -11.04 28.72 -19.34
C LEU A 14 -10.36 27.47 -18.78
N ALA A 15 -9.21 27.64 -18.16
CA ALA A 15 -8.63 26.63 -17.29
C ALA A 15 -9.49 26.54 -16.00
N VAL A 16 -10.28 25.49 -15.90
CA VAL A 16 -10.91 25.13 -14.63
C VAL A 16 -9.82 24.63 -13.70
N ALA A 17 -9.29 25.54 -12.88
CA ALA A 17 -8.44 25.15 -11.75
C ALA A 17 -9.33 24.38 -10.76
N GLY A 18 -9.26 23.05 -10.82
CA GLY A 18 -9.88 22.19 -9.81
C GLY A 18 -9.31 22.57 -8.45
N SER A 19 -10.18 23.01 -7.53
CA SER A 19 -9.82 23.25 -6.15
C SER A 19 -9.22 21.97 -5.59
N ALA A 20 -7.91 21.96 -5.35
CA ALA A 20 -7.27 20.88 -4.62
C ALA A 20 -7.92 20.83 -3.23
N ASP A 21 -8.69 19.79 -2.99
CA ASP A 21 -9.37 19.58 -1.70
C ASP A 21 -8.25 19.48 -0.64
N ALA A 22 -8.22 20.46 0.29
CA ALA A 22 -7.24 20.51 1.38
C ALA A 22 -7.51 19.44 2.47
N ARG A 23 -8.46 18.53 2.22
CA ARG A 23 -8.68 17.34 3.04
C ARG A 23 -7.55 16.36 2.80
N GLY A 24 -6.85 15.99 3.87
CA GLY A 24 -5.83 14.93 3.80
C GLY A 24 -6.44 13.68 3.16
N LYS A 25 -5.69 13.04 2.22
CA LYS A 25 -6.13 11.80 1.55
C LYS A 25 -6.43 10.72 2.58
N ARG A 26 -7.49 9.97 2.35
CA ARG A 26 -7.84 8.78 3.15
C ARG A 26 -7.87 7.56 2.24
N VAL A 27 -7.40 6.43 2.74
CA VAL A 27 -7.42 5.17 2.00
C VAL A 27 -8.85 4.68 1.67
N THR A 28 -9.85 5.28 2.32
CA THR A 28 -11.27 4.96 2.15
C THR A 28 -12.01 5.90 1.18
N ASP A 29 -11.33 6.89 0.62
CA ASP A 29 -11.95 7.80 -0.35
C ASP A 29 -12.34 7.03 -1.62
N ALA A 30 -13.44 7.43 -2.26
CA ALA A 30 -13.99 6.72 -3.42
C ALA A 30 -13.02 6.71 -4.62
N ASP A 31 -12.22 7.77 -4.75
CA ASP A 31 -11.20 7.95 -5.79
C ASP A 31 -9.81 7.44 -5.38
N TYR A 32 -9.70 6.81 -4.20
CA TYR A 32 -8.44 6.22 -3.77
C TYR A 32 -8.01 5.11 -4.72
N PRO A 33 -6.73 5.07 -5.17
CA PRO A 33 -6.27 4.07 -6.13
C PRO A 33 -6.46 2.65 -5.60
N ARG A 34 -6.65 1.69 -6.53
CA ARG A 34 -6.77 0.26 -6.23
C ARG A 34 -5.60 -0.56 -6.79
N GLN A 35 -4.64 0.12 -7.41
CA GLN A 35 -3.44 -0.50 -7.97
C GLN A 35 -2.32 0.52 -8.09
N LEU A 36 -1.09 0.03 -8.19
CA LEU A 36 0.03 0.87 -8.62
C LEU A 36 0.02 1.03 -10.14
N THR A 37 0.23 2.25 -10.61
CA THR A 37 0.25 2.58 -12.05
C THR A 37 1.64 2.49 -12.67
N THR A 38 2.69 2.36 -11.85
CA THR A 38 4.07 2.29 -12.33
C THR A 38 4.33 0.94 -13.00
N ALA A 39 4.72 0.97 -14.28
CA ALA A 39 5.12 -0.24 -15.00
C ALA A 39 6.35 -0.88 -14.34
N SER A 40 6.25 -2.15 -14.00
CA SER A 40 7.28 -2.93 -13.33
C SER A 40 7.06 -4.43 -13.60
N ALA A 41 8.11 -5.24 -13.44
CA ALA A 41 7.96 -6.70 -13.39
C ALA A 41 7.14 -7.18 -12.18
N VAL A 42 6.87 -6.29 -11.21
CA VAL A 42 5.98 -6.54 -10.08
C VAL A 42 4.76 -5.64 -10.21
N SER A 43 3.58 -6.21 -10.36
CA SER A 43 2.30 -5.50 -10.31
C SER A 43 1.64 -5.74 -8.95
N VAL A 44 1.10 -4.66 -8.36
CA VAL A 44 0.43 -4.73 -7.06
C VAL A 44 -0.89 -4.00 -7.14
N ASP A 45 -1.95 -4.69 -6.78
CA ASP A 45 -3.28 -4.15 -6.58
C ASP A 45 -3.85 -4.53 -5.21
N TRP A 46 -5.01 -3.99 -4.87
CA TRP A 46 -5.68 -4.28 -3.60
C TRP A 46 -7.19 -4.12 -3.70
N THR A 47 -7.88 -4.87 -2.86
CA THR A 47 -9.33 -4.80 -2.71
C THR A 47 -9.74 -3.49 -2.00
N ASP A 48 -11.02 -3.29 -1.75
CA ASP A 48 -11.51 -2.08 -1.09
C ASP A 48 -10.96 -1.93 0.35
N PRO A 49 -10.13 -0.90 0.65
CA PRO A 49 -9.61 -0.68 2.00
C PRO A 49 -10.69 -0.46 3.06
N ASN A 50 -11.92 -0.07 2.68
CA ASN A 50 -13.04 -0.02 3.63
C ASN A 50 -13.33 -1.40 4.25
N GLN A 51 -12.96 -2.49 3.56
CA GLN A 51 -13.14 -3.87 4.03
C GLN A 51 -11.94 -4.40 4.82
N PHE A 52 -10.81 -3.72 4.80
CA PHE A 52 -9.63 -4.15 5.54
C PHE A 52 -9.88 -4.19 7.04
N THR A 53 -9.33 -5.20 7.68
CA THR A 53 -9.42 -5.42 9.14
C THR A 53 -8.97 -4.17 9.92
N ASP A 54 -7.95 -3.46 9.44
CA ASP A 54 -7.44 -2.22 10.05
C ASP A 54 -8.48 -1.10 10.13
N ILE A 55 -9.38 -1.04 9.15
CA ILE A 55 -10.47 -0.03 9.10
C ILE A 55 -11.72 -0.54 9.83
N ARG A 56 -12.18 -1.76 9.49
CA ARG A 56 -13.46 -2.30 9.99
C ARG A 56 -13.48 -2.46 11.49
N TYR A 57 -12.37 -2.90 12.08
CA TYR A 57 -12.27 -3.20 13.51
C TYR A 57 -11.44 -2.19 14.28
N SER A 58 -11.15 -1.04 13.68
CA SER A 58 -10.45 0.06 14.36
C SER A 58 -11.33 0.68 15.45
N GLY A 59 -10.74 0.97 16.61
CA GLY A 59 -11.37 1.80 17.63
C GLY A 59 -11.56 3.26 17.19
N ASN A 60 -10.81 3.70 16.16
CA ASN A 60 -10.98 5.00 15.52
C ASN A 60 -10.80 4.87 14.00
N ARG A 61 -11.92 4.63 13.30
CA ARG A 61 -11.93 4.42 11.84
C ARG A 61 -11.44 5.65 11.07
N TRP A 62 -11.74 6.83 11.58
CA TRP A 62 -11.35 8.08 10.92
C TRP A 62 -9.83 8.22 10.90
N GLU A 63 -9.17 8.03 12.03
CA GLU A 63 -7.71 8.06 12.12
C GLU A 63 -7.05 6.89 11.37
N ALA A 64 -7.65 5.70 11.44
CA ALA A 64 -7.14 4.53 10.72
C ALA A 64 -7.13 4.74 9.20
N ALA A 65 -8.09 5.51 8.67
CA ALA A 65 -8.21 5.78 7.24
C ALA A 65 -7.23 6.85 6.74
N GLN A 66 -6.62 7.67 7.62
CA GLN A 66 -5.77 8.79 7.20
C GLN A 66 -4.50 8.35 6.46
N GLY A 67 -4.09 9.15 5.48
CA GLY A 67 -2.82 9.01 4.76
C GLY A 67 -2.88 8.08 3.56
N ASN A 68 -1.69 7.66 3.09
CA ASN A 68 -1.50 6.84 1.89
C ASN A 68 -0.93 5.44 2.20
N TRP A 69 -1.05 4.98 3.43
CA TRP A 69 -0.32 3.80 3.91
C TRP A 69 -0.54 2.52 3.07
N VAL A 70 -1.67 2.35 2.37
CA VAL A 70 -1.87 1.21 1.45
C VAL A 70 -0.95 1.34 0.23
N VAL A 71 -0.93 2.52 -0.40
CA VAL A 71 -0.03 2.82 -1.53
C VAL A 71 1.43 2.71 -1.11
N ASP A 72 1.77 3.21 0.09
CA ASP A 72 3.14 3.17 0.61
C ASP A 72 3.62 1.73 0.81
N LEU A 73 2.77 0.85 1.38
CA LEU A 73 3.06 -0.58 1.53
C LEU A 73 3.15 -1.31 0.18
N ALA A 74 2.22 -1.03 -0.73
CA ALA A 74 2.23 -1.60 -2.07
C ALA A 74 3.50 -1.19 -2.85
N THR A 75 3.89 0.09 -2.78
CA THR A 75 5.11 0.61 -3.39
C THR A 75 6.36 -0.02 -2.79
N TYR A 76 6.38 -0.18 -1.47
CA TYR A 76 7.47 -0.87 -0.79
C TYR A 76 7.60 -2.31 -1.27
N LEU A 77 6.48 -3.05 -1.27
CA LEU A 77 6.43 -4.44 -1.77
C LEU A 77 6.94 -4.52 -3.21
N GLN A 78 6.42 -3.68 -4.12
CA GLN A 78 6.85 -3.65 -5.52
C GLN A 78 8.37 -3.47 -5.64
N LYS A 79 8.92 -2.50 -4.90
CA LYS A 79 10.35 -2.18 -4.93
C LYS A 79 11.23 -3.32 -4.38
N GLN A 80 10.85 -3.93 -3.25
CA GLN A 80 11.66 -4.97 -2.63
C GLN A 80 11.56 -6.30 -3.39
N ALA A 81 10.34 -6.68 -3.81
CA ALA A 81 10.14 -7.88 -4.62
C ALA A 81 10.87 -7.78 -5.96
N GLY A 82 10.83 -6.61 -6.62
CA GLY A 82 11.52 -6.39 -7.88
C GLY A 82 13.04 -6.62 -7.83
N LYS A 83 13.66 -6.42 -6.64
CA LYS A 83 15.10 -6.72 -6.44
C LYS A 83 15.41 -8.21 -6.34
N LYS A 84 14.39 -9.04 -6.12
CA LYS A 84 14.53 -10.49 -5.91
C LYS A 84 14.15 -11.32 -7.12
N LEU A 85 13.40 -10.74 -8.06
CA LEU A 85 13.00 -11.43 -9.28
C LEU A 85 14.21 -11.72 -10.16
N ALA A 86 14.26 -12.93 -10.72
CA ALA A 86 15.20 -13.27 -11.78
C ALA A 86 14.76 -12.60 -13.10
N ASN A 87 15.71 -12.55 -14.06
CA ASN A 87 15.43 -11.94 -15.37
C ASN A 87 14.25 -12.64 -16.08
N GLY A 88 13.29 -11.82 -16.52
CA GLY A 88 12.11 -12.27 -17.23
C GLY A 88 10.98 -12.79 -16.35
N GLN A 89 11.20 -12.95 -15.04
CA GLN A 89 10.10 -13.27 -14.11
C GLN A 89 9.17 -12.08 -13.91
N GLN A 90 7.89 -12.38 -13.67
CA GLN A 90 6.88 -11.40 -13.31
C GLN A 90 6.16 -11.85 -12.04
N LEU A 91 5.84 -10.90 -11.18
CA LEU A 91 5.08 -11.14 -9.95
C LEU A 91 3.84 -10.26 -9.97
N HIS A 92 2.69 -10.89 -9.79
CA HIS A 92 1.43 -10.20 -9.53
C HIS A 92 0.99 -10.43 -8.09
N VAL A 93 0.61 -9.38 -7.37
CA VAL A 93 0.15 -9.45 -5.98
C VAL A 93 -1.14 -8.65 -5.81
N THR A 94 -2.18 -9.30 -5.30
CA THR A 94 -3.42 -8.66 -4.87
C THR A 94 -3.52 -8.69 -3.35
N ILE A 95 -3.45 -7.54 -2.70
CA ILE A 95 -3.63 -7.42 -1.24
C ILE A 95 -5.12 -7.45 -0.93
N THR A 96 -5.57 -8.42 -0.15
CA THR A 96 -7.00 -8.61 0.17
C THR A 96 -7.37 -8.15 1.57
N ASP A 97 -6.42 -8.09 2.50
CA ASP A 97 -6.62 -7.55 3.85
C ASP A 97 -5.32 -7.01 4.43
N ILE A 98 -5.42 -5.94 5.20
CA ILE A 98 -4.33 -5.40 6.01
C ILE A 98 -4.85 -5.10 7.41
N ARG A 99 -4.05 -5.45 8.41
CA ARG A 99 -4.14 -4.96 9.78
C ARG A 99 -2.76 -4.50 10.21
N ARG A 100 -2.59 -3.19 10.39
CA ARG A 100 -1.31 -2.62 10.85
C ARG A 100 -1.06 -2.95 12.32
N ALA A 101 0.21 -2.92 12.72
CA ALA A 101 0.63 -3.08 14.10
C ALA A 101 -0.03 -2.05 15.01
N GLY A 102 -0.42 -2.46 16.21
CA GLY A 102 -1.12 -1.60 17.15
C GLY A 102 -2.60 -1.42 16.88
N MET A 103 -3.25 -0.68 17.76
CA MET A 103 -4.68 -0.38 17.69
C MET A 103 -4.99 0.99 18.30
N TYR A 104 -6.07 1.63 17.83
CA TYR A 104 -6.66 2.78 18.52
C TYR A 104 -7.55 2.27 19.66
N GLU A 105 -7.23 2.64 20.90
CA GLU A 105 -7.95 2.24 22.10
C GLU A 105 -8.72 3.46 22.67
N PRO A 106 -9.97 3.70 22.27
CA PRO A 106 -10.76 4.83 22.76
C PRO A 106 -11.02 4.73 24.28
N GLY A 107 -11.18 5.88 24.94
CA GLY A 107 -11.48 5.94 26.36
C GLY A 107 -10.27 5.92 27.29
N ARG A 108 -9.04 6.00 26.77
CA ARG A 108 -7.82 6.07 27.58
C ARG A 108 -7.39 7.49 28.00
N GLY A 109 -8.16 8.52 27.62
CA GLY A 109 -7.89 9.92 27.95
C GLY A 109 -8.06 10.84 26.73
N MET A 110 -8.26 12.13 26.99
CA MET A 110 -8.76 13.13 26.02
C MET A 110 -7.96 13.26 24.71
N ASN A 111 -6.76 12.81 24.57
CA ASN A 111 -5.99 12.92 23.32
C ASN A 111 -5.44 11.58 22.82
N LEU A 112 -5.72 10.49 23.53
CA LEU A 112 -5.18 9.17 23.18
C LEU A 112 -6.04 8.42 22.16
N ASP A 113 -7.27 8.86 21.93
CA ASP A 113 -8.18 8.27 20.95
C ASP A 113 -7.65 8.38 19.49
N ARG A 114 -6.69 9.30 19.26
CA ARG A 114 -6.03 9.53 17.98
C ARG A 114 -4.64 8.88 17.89
N VAL A 115 -4.19 8.25 18.96
CA VAL A 115 -2.88 7.63 19.03
C VAL A 115 -3.01 6.13 18.85
N ARG A 116 -2.28 5.57 17.90
CA ARG A 116 -2.20 4.13 17.72
C ARG A 116 -1.28 3.52 18.79
N ILE A 117 -1.85 2.71 19.65
CA ILE A 117 -1.15 2.06 20.77
C ILE A 117 -0.50 0.77 20.28
N ILE A 118 0.80 0.66 20.39
CA ILE A 118 1.57 -0.53 20.02
C ILE A 118 1.68 -1.45 21.22
N LYS A 119 1.19 -2.69 21.09
CA LYS A 119 1.27 -3.77 22.08
C LYS A 119 1.50 -5.09 21.36
N ASP A 120 2.13 -6.04 22.04
CA ASP A 120 2.39 -7.40 21.57
C ASP A 120 1.14 -8.16 21.08
N ILE A 121 0.00 -7.90 21.70
CA ILE A 121 -1.30 -8.47 21.33
C ILE A 121 -1.90 -7.91 20.01
N TYR A 122 -1.27 -6.88 19.43
CA TYR A 122 -1.70 -6.26 18.19
C TYR A 122 -0.66 -6.38 17.06
N PRO A 123 -0.30 -7.62 16.66
CA PRO A 123 0.69 -7.81 15.60
C PRO A 123 0.17 -7.35 14.23
N PRO A 124 1.07 -6.92 13.34
CA PRO A 124 0.73 -6.66 11.95
C PRO A 124 0.30 -7.95 11.26
N ARG A 125 -0.68 -7.83 10.36
CA ARG A 125 -1.18 -8.94 9.53
C ARG A 125 -1.48 -8.45 8.13
N MET A 126 -1.31 -9.33 7.16
CA MET A 126 -1.72 -9.07 5.78
C MET A 126 -2.16 -10.37 5.14
N THR A 127 -3.23 -10.31 4.37
CA THR A 127 -3.61 -11.40 3.47
C THR A 127 -3.42 -10.91 2.04
N LEU A 128 -2.79 -11.73 1.22
CA LEU A 128 -2.57 -11.45 -0.18
C LEU A 128 -2.68 -12.72 -1.03
N ASN A 129 -3.07 -12.54 -2.28
CA ASN A 129 -2.91 -13.53 -3.33
C ASN A 129 -1.72 -13.14 -4.19
N PHE A 130 -0.94 -14.10 -4.65
CA PHE A 130 0.15 -13.83 -5.55
C PHE A 130 0.24 -14.87 -6.67
N SER A 131 0.84 -14.47 -7.78
CA SER A 131 1.24 -15.35 -8.88
C SER A 131 2.61 -14.92 -9.39
N LEU A 132 3.57 -15.82 -9.33
CA LEU A 132 4.92 -15.67 -9.85
C LEU A 132 5.02 -16.46 -11.15
N THR A 133 5.38 -15.82 -12.26
CA THR A 133 5.55 -16.44 -13.57
C THR A 133 7.00 -16.36 -14.03
N GLY A 134 7.43 -17.36 -14.77
CA GLY A 134 8.75 -17.42 -15.39
C GLY A 134 8.83 -16.58 -16.67
N ALA A 135 10.04 -16.49 -17.25
CA ALA A 135 10.27 -15.81 -18.51
C ALA A 135 9.53 -16.46 -19.71
N ASP A 136 9.16 -17.73 -19.55
CA ASP A 136 8.36 -18.51 -20.51
C ASP A 136 6.83 -18.31 -20.32
N GLY A 137 6.42 -17.48 -19.34
CA GLY A 137 5.04 -17.24 -18.99
C GLY A 137 4.39 -18.34 -18.14
N GLN A 138 5.11 -19.42 -17.78
CA GLN A 138 4.58 -20.47 -16.93
C GLN A 138 4.52 -20.02 -15.46
N VAL A 139 3.48 -20.44 -14.74
CA VAL A 139 3.35 -20.19 -13.32
C VAL A 139 4.37 -21.04 -12.55
N ILE A 140 5.24 -20.36 -11.78
CA ILE A 140 6.24 -21.00 -10.91
C ILE A 140 5.63 -21.27 -9.53
N SER A 141 4.90 -20.29 -8.98
CA SER A 141 4.27 -20.38 -7.68
C SER A 141 3.08 -19.40 -7.62
N GLU A 142 2.00 -19.82 -6.99
CA GLU A 142 0.83 -18.98 -6.78
C GLU A 142 0.08 -19.38 -5.51
N GLY A 143 -0.84 -18.54 -5.07
CA GLY A 143 -1.79 -18.85 -4.00
C GLY A 143 -1.98 -17.72 -3.00
N GLU A 144 -2.80 -18.01 -1.99
CA GLU A 144 -3.05 -17.10 -0.86
C GLU A 144 -1.93 -17.23 0.17
N ARG A 145 -1.53 -16.09 0.75
CA ARG A 145 -0.64 -16.02 1.90
C ARG A 145 -1.25 -15.18 3.00
N LYS A 146 -1.24 -15.72 4.21
CA LYS A 146 -1.65 -15.02 5.44
C LYS A 146 -0.41 -14.74 6.26
N LEU A 147 0.03 -13.49 6.20
CA LEU A 147 1.23 -13.01 6.86
C LEU A 147 0.88 -12.53 8.26
N VAL A 148 1.74 -12.83 9.22
CA VAL A 148 1.67 -12.32 10.58
C VAL A 148 3.09 -12.26 11.16
N ASP A 149 3.43 -11.15 11.81
CA ASP A 149 4.66 -11.05 12.61
C ASP A 149 4.29 -10.95 14.09
N SER A 150 4.19 -12.09 14.75
CA SER A 150 3.87 -12.16 16.18
C SER A 150 5.02 -11.70 17.06
N ALA A 151 6.24 -11.64 16.54
CA ALA A 151 7.44 -11.19 17.23
C ALA A 151 7.86 -9.76 16.85
N PHE A 152 6.93 -8.98 16.29
CA PHE A 152 7.21 -7.67 15.68
C PHE A 152 7.87 -6.64 16.61
N LEU A 153 7.74 -6.78 17.94
CA LEU A 153 8.43 -5.95 18.92
C LEU A 153 9.83 -6.45 19.27
N MET A 154 10.20 -7.66 18.80
CA MET A 154 11.50 -8.27 19.06
C MET A 154 12.42 -8.01 17.85
N GLY A 155 13.59 -7.48 18.11
CA GLY A 155 14.60 -7.28 17.05
C GLY A 155 15.43 -6.01 17.26
N SER A 156 16.69 -6.07 16.85
CA SER A 156 17.60 -4.94 16.82
C SER A 156 17.23 -3.97 15.70
N GLY A 157 17.29 -2.68 15.94
CA GLY A 157 17.04 -1.63 14.94
C GLY A 157 15.65 -1.00 14.97
N LEU A 158 14.65 -1.65 15.57
CA LEU A 158 13.29 -1.10 15.64
C LEU A 158 13.17 0.18 16.45
N VAL A 159 14.04 0.37 17.44
CA VAL A 159 14.02 1.55 18.34
C VAL A 159 14.48 2.81 17.62
N SER A 160 15.38 2.69 16.65
CA SER A 160 15.90 3.82 15.86
C SER A 160 15.11 4.07 14.57
N ASP A 161 14.23 3.14 14.16
CA ASP A 161 13.42 3.26 12.96
C ASP A 161 12.14 4.04 13.25
N THR A 162 12.05 5.24 12.68
CA THR A 162 10.91 6.15 12.83
C THR A 162 9.82 5.94 11.78
N ASP A 163 9.99 4.99 10.85
CA ASP A 163 8.98 4.69 9.85
C ASP A 163 7.70 4.15 10.52
N PRO A 164 6.55 4.81 10.35
CA PRO A 164 5.30 4.35 10.94
C PRO A 164 4.83 2.98 10.44
N LEU A 165 5.35 2.51 9.29
CA LEU A 165 5.02 1.22 8.66
C LEU A 165 6.16 0.19 8.80
N ARG A 166 7.15 0.42 9.66
CA ARG A 166 8.32 -0.46 9.81
C ARG A 166 7.99 -1.91 10.10
N TYR A 167 6.93 -2.17 10.85
CA TYR A 167 6.52 -3.52 11.23
C TYR A 167 5.92 -4.28 10.04
N GLU A 168 5.05 -3.63 9.29
CA GLU A 168 4.45 -4.19 8.08
C GLU A 168 5.52 -4.41 6.99
N LYS A 169 6.45 -3.47 6.84
CA LYS A 169 7.56 -3.57 5.89
C LYS A 169 8.47 -4.74 6.24
N ARG A 170 8.81 -4.94 7.50
CA ARG A 170 9.58 -6.11 7.93
C ARG A 170 8.84 -7.42 7.63
N MET A 171 7.57 -7.50 7.95
CA MET A 171 6.73 -8.67 7.63
C MET A 171 6.71 -8.96 6.13
N LEU A 172 6.66 -7.92 5.29
CA LEU A 172 6.76 -8.07 3.84
C LEU A 172 8.15 -8.55 3.39
N ASP A 173 9.23 -8.04 3.99
CA ASP A 173 10.59 -8.48 3.70
C ASP A 173 10.78 -9.97 4.01
N ASP A 174 10.24 -10.45 5.13
CA ASP A 174 10.28 -11.86 5.51
C ASP A 174 9.54 -12.73 4.48
N TRP A 175 8.35 -12.31 4.05
CA TRP A 175 7.61 -13.01 3.02
C TRP A 175 8.34 -13.02 1.68
N ILE A 176 8.84 -11.86 1.22
CA ILE A 176 9.58 -11.73 -0.03
C ILE A 176 10.81 -12.63 -0.02
N ASN A 177 11.58 -12.64 1.09
CA ASN A 177 12.76 -13.48 1.22
C ASN A 177 12.41 -14.98 1.21
N LYS A 178 11.30 -15.36 1.83
CA LYS A 178 10.82 -16.75 1.88
C LYS A 178 10.30 -17.23 0.52
N GLU A 179 9.54 -16.40 -0.18
CA GLU A 179 8.83 -16.77 -1.41
C GLU A 179 9.72 -16.60 -2.67
N LEU A 180 10.50 -15.51 -2.71
CA LEU A 180 11.34 -15.13 -3.85
C LEU A 180 12.83 -15.33 -3.60
N GLY A 181 13.23 -15.59 -2.35
CA GLY A 181 14.61 -15.95 -2.03
C GLY A 181 14.93 -17.24 -2.75
N GLN A 182 15.90 -17.21 -3.65
CA GLN A 182 16.32 -18.38 -4.44
C GLN A 182 16.55 -19.55 -3.48
N LYS A 183 15.73 -20.58 -3.60
CA LYS A 183 16.12 -21.91 -3.15
C LYS A 183 17.29 -22.26 -4.08
N GLY A 184 18.51 -22.12 -3.56
CA GLY A 184 19.71 -22.50 -4.29
C GLY A 184 19.51 -23.92 -4.81
N VAL A 185 19.71 -24.06 -6.11
CA VAL A 185 19.90 -25.35 -6.78
C VAL A 185 21.22 -25.93 -6.34
#